data_9f89741790a24c19aaf63411c568cb8f
#
_entry.id   9f89741790a24c19aaf63411c568cb8f
#
_cell.length_a   1.000
_cell.length_b   1.000
_cell.length_c   1.000
_cell.angle_alpha   90.00
_cell.angle_beta   90.00
_cell.angle_gamma   90.00
#
_symmetry.space_group_name_H-M   'P 1'
#
loop_
_entity.id
_entity.type
_entity.pdbx_description
1 polymer ?
#
loop_
_entity_poly.entity_id
_entity_poly.type
_entity_poly.pdbx_seq_one_letter_code
_entity_poly.pdbx_strand_id
1 'polypeptide(L)'
;GQTHWSQLKVLFDEFDKGFDIVYGHYPEKKHSGFRNFGSWVNYMSFRILLGKPKDLKTSSFWVIKKFVRDYVVQYKSQYTHLQGLFLRTTRNISSVPVQHFDRAYGQSGYTFKKLLGLWSNVMGFSIVPLRLARNAGIFFSILSLLGALAIVLKKLIAPTSAVGWYSVMVCICFFSGLIMLFLGLIGEYLGRMYLGITSNPQYVVKNIYTGKKD
;
A
#
# COMPACT_ATOMS: atom_id res chain seq x y z
N GLY A 1 -1.70 -22.23 18.21
CA GLY A 1 -2.02 -20.87 18.10
C GLY A 1 -1.14 -19.87 18.80
N GLN A 2 -0.79 -18.80 18.09
CA GLN A 2 -0.02 -17.67 18.64
C GLN A 2 -0.89 -16.70 19.46
N THR A 3 -2.21 -16.77 19.33
CA THR A 3 -3.16 -15.98 20.12
C THR A 3 -4.15 -16.93 20.77
N HIS A 4 -4.31 -16.81 22.08
CA HIS A 4 -5.23 -17.65 22.84
C HIS A 4 -6.67 -17.11 22.68
N TRP A 5 -7.66 -18.02 22.71
CA TRP A 5 -9.07 -17.65 22.55
C TRP A 5 -9.56 -16.66 23.62
N SER A 6 -8.96 -16.70 24.84
CA SER A 6 -9.30 -15.73 25.91
C SER A 6 -9.09 -14.27 25.51
N GLN A 7 -8.21 -13.99 24.53
CA GLN A 7 -7.97 -12.66 24.01
C GLN A 7 -9.14 -12.12 23.16
N LEU A 8 -10.06 -13.00 22.73
CA LEU A 8 -11.30 -12.57 22.08
C LEU A 8 -12.16 -11.70 23.02
N LYS A 9 -12.18 -12.02 24.31
CA LYS A 9 -12.93 -11.21 25.27
C LYS A 9 -12.48 -9.75 25.27
N VAL A 10 -11.18 -9.50 25.23
CA VAL A 10 -10.62 -8.15 25.17
C VAL A 10 -11.08 -7.39 23.90
N LEU A 11 -11.19 -8.07 22.77
CA LEU A 11 -11.71 -7.47 21.55
C LEU A 11 -13.20 -7.18 21.65
N PHE A 12 -13.98 -8.10 22.21
CA PHE A 12 -15.43 -7.92 22.38
C PHE A 12 -15.75 -6.82 23.38
N ASP A 13 -15.05 -6.72 24.48
CA ASP A 13 -15.22 -5.64 25.48
C ASP A 13 -14.99 -4.25 24.85
N GLU A 14 -14.05 -4.15 23.91
CA GLU A 14 -13.83 -2.91 23.15
C GLU A 14 -14.87 -2.72 22.05
N PHE A 15 -15.28 -3.80 21.39
CA PHE A 15 -16.28 -3.79 20.33
C PHE A 15 -17.66 -3.33 20.84
N ASP A 16 -18.03 -3.70 22.06
CA ASP A 16 -19.27 -3.32 22.73
C ASP A 16 -19.34 -1.81 23.05
N LYS A 17 -18.20 -1.10 23.03
CA LYS A 17 -18.16 0.37 23.09
C LYS A 17 -18.67 1.05 21.81
N GLY A 18 -19.05 0.27 20.78
CA GLY A 18 -19.68 0.78 19.57
C GLY A 18 -18.76 0.91 18.37
N PHE A 19 -17.50 0.47 18.45
CA PHE A 19 -16.59 0.46 17.30
C PHE A 19 -17.06 -0.52 16.23
N ASP A 20 -16.77 -0.20 14.95
CA ASP A 20 -17.16 -1.04 13.82
C ASP A 20 -16.14 -2.11 13.52
N ILE A 21 -14.86 -1.81 13.82
CA ILE A 21 -13.73 -2.70 13.68
C ILE A 21 -12.83 -2.56 14.89
N VAL A 22 -12.43 -3.66 15.49
CA VAL A 22 -11.46 -3.69 16.59
C VAL A 22 -10.31 -4.62 16.22
N TYR A 23 -9.08 -4.08 16.26
CA TYR A 23 -7.85 -4.85 16.07
C TYR A 23 -7.21 -5.22 17.40
N GLY A 24 -6.78 -6.47 17.54
CA GLY A 24 -5.86 -6.84 18.61
C GLY A 24 -4.42 -6.62 18.14
N HIS A 25 -3.69 -5.67 18.70
CA HIS A 25 -2.31 -5.45 18.34
C HIS A 25 -1.33 -6.06 19.35
N TYR A 26 -0.19 -6.50 18.84
CA TYR A 26 0.86 -7.08 19.68
C TYR A 26 1.80 -5.99 20.17
N PRO A 27 2.18 -5.97 21.47
CA PRO A 27 3.19 -5.06 21.98
C PRO A 27 4.50 -5.23 21.21
N GLU A 28 5.19 -4.13 20.94
CA GLU A 28 6.40 -4.13 20.12
C GLU A 28 7.52 -4.92 20.82
N LYS A 29 8.02 -5.98 20.17
CA LYS A 29 9.28 -6.62 20.55
C LYS A 29 10.43 -5.71 20.10
N LYS A 30 11.38 -5.41 20.99
CA LYS A 30 12.62 -4.69 20.63
C LYS A 30 13.42 -5.51 19.60
N HIS A 31 13.57 -4.98 18.41
CA HIS A 31 14.29 -5.62 17.29
C HIS A 31 15.56 -4.84 16.95
N SER A 32 16.52 -5.47 16.25
CA SER A 32 17.78 -4.83 15.79
C SER A 32 17.51 -3.62 14.86
N GLY A 33 18.41 -2.63 14.87
CA GLY A 33 18.23 -1.33 14.19
C GLY A 33 17.89 -1.41 12.71
N PHE A 34 18.47 -2.31 11.94
CA PHE A 34 18.19 -2.50 10.51
C PHE A 34 16.75 -2.98 10.26
N ARG A 35 16.25 -3.88 11.11
CA ARG A 35 14.87 -4.38 11.03
C ARG A 35 13.85 -3.32 11.45
N ASN A 36 14.22 -2.40 12.33
CA ASN A 36 13.42 -1.26 12.73
C ASN A 36 13.25 -0.27 11.58
N PHE A 37 14.30 0.00 10.80
CA PHE A 37 14.23 0.87 9.61
C PHE A 37 13.28 0.30 8.56
N GLY A 38 13.39 -1.00 8.21
CA GLY A 38 12.47 -1.66 7.28
C GLY A 38 11.02 -1.65 7.76
N SER A 39 10.81 -1.85 9.06
CA SER A 39 9.48 -1.77 9.68
C SER A 39 8.92 -0.34 9.64
N TRP A 40 9.74 0.67 9.87
CA TRP A 40 9.36 2.08 9.78
C TRP A 40 8.98 2.48 8.35
N VAL A 41 9.78 2.09 7.34
CA VAL A 41 9.47 2.33 5.91
C VAL A 41 8.14 1.68 5.55
N ASN A 42 7.93 0.43 5.95
CA ASN A 42 6.69 -0.29 5.71
C ASN A 42 5.50 0.41 6.39
N TYR A 43 5.63 0.77 7.67
CA TYR A 43 4.59 1.50 8.40
C TYR A 43 4.23 2.83 7.74
N MET A 44 5.24 3.63 7.35
CA MET A 44 5.04 4.92 6.70
C MET A 44 4.37 4.76 5.33
N SER A 45 4.78 3.76 4.55
CA SER A 45 4.19 3.43 3.25
C SER A 45 2.71 3.08 3.39
N PHE A 46 2.36 2.17 4.30
CA PHE A 46 0.97 1.79 4.56
C PHE A 46 0.12 2.97 5.04
N ARG A 47 0.71 3.84 5.86
CA ARG A 47 0.04 5.04 6.33
C ARG A 47 -0.28 6.01 5.20
N ILE A 48 0.69 6.27 4.32
CA ILE A 48 0.52 7.18 3.19
C ILE A 48 -0.40 6.55 2.13
N LEU A 49 -0.18 5.29 1.77
CA LEU A 49 -0.90 4.62 0.69
C LEU A 49 -2.37 4.32 1.05
N LEU A 50 -2.65 3.95 2.29
CA LEU A 50 -3.99 3.55 2.73
C LEU A 50 -4.71 4.63 3.56
N GLY A 51 -4.05 5.73 3.88
CA GLY A 51 -4.60 6.78 4.74
C GLY A 51 -4.86 6.29 6.18
N LYS A 52 -4.00 5.40 6.69
CA LYS A 52 -4.14 4.81 8.02
C LYS A 52 -3.90 5.86 9.11
N PRO A 53 -4.77 5.99 10.15
CA PRO A 53 -4.54 6.85 11.31
C PRO A 53 -3.22 6.54 12.02
N LYS A 54 -2.61 7.57 12.62
CA LYS A 54 -1.29 7.44 13.31
C LYS A 54 -1.33 6.44 14.45
N ASP A 55 -2.39 6.47 15.23
CA ASP A 55 -2.53 5.72 16.48
C ASP A 55 -3.10 4.32 16.28
N LEU A 56 -3.56 4.00 15.06
CA LEU A 56 -4.14 2.71 14.75
C LEU A 56 -3.04 1.67 14.52
N LYS A 57 -2.95 0.68 15.41
CA LYS A 57 -2.10 -0.50 15.22
C LYS A 57 -2.95 -1.65 14.66
N THR A 58 -2.60 -2.15 13.50
CA THR A 58 -3.33 -3.21 12.80
C THR A 58 -2.59 -4.54 12.88
N SER A 59 -3.34 -5.64 12.98
CA SER A 59 -2.84 -7.02 12.92
C SER A 59 -3.77 -7.89 12.07
N SER A 60 -3.49 -9.19 12.05
CA SER A 60 -4.38 -10.19 11.46
C SER A 60 -5.47 -10.70 12.44
N PHE A 61 -5.49 -10.20 13.67
CA PHE A 61 -6.47 -10.56 14.69
C PHE A 61 -7.43 -9.40 14.91
N TRP A 62 -8.69 -9.56 14.49
CA TRP A 62 -9.68 -8.48 14.46
C TRP A 62 -11.11 -9.02 14.57
N VAL A 63 -12.02 -8.13 15.01
CA VAL A 63 -13.48 -8.32 15.01
C VAL A 63 -14.11 -7.20 14.20
N ILE A 64 -15.16 -7.51 13.44
CA ILE A 64 -15.83 -6.55 12.56
C ILE A 64 -17.35 -6.70 12.65
N LYS A 65 -18.09 -5.61 12.45
CA LYS A 65 -19.54 -5.62 12.31
C LYS A 65 -19.99 -6.27 11.00
N LYS A 66 -21.23 -6.75 10.99
CA LYS A 66 -21.85 -7.43 9.85
C LYS A 66 -21.76 -6.61 8.55
N PHE A 67 -22.07 -5.31 8.59
CA PHE A 67 -22.03 -4.47 7.39
C PHE A 67 -20.64 -4.35 6.78
N VAL A 68 -19.58 -4.34 7.62
CA VAL A 68 -18.18 -4.33 7.15
C VAL A 68 -17.87 -5.63 6.41
N ARG A 69 -18.28 -6.78 7.00
CA ARG A 69 -18.14 -8.09 6.36
C ARG A 69 -18.86 -8.11 5.00
N ASP A 70 -20.10 -7.66 4.98
CA ASP A 70 -20.95 -7.70 3.78
C ASP A 70 -20.35 -6.84 2.65
N TYR A 71 -19.79 -5.67 2.98
CA TYR A 71 -19.04 -4.85 2.03
C TYR A 71 -17.79 -5.56 1.48
N VAL A 72 -17.00 -6.18 2.35
CA VAL A 72 -15.77 -6.88 1.95
C VAL A 72 -16.06 -8.08 1.06
N VAL A 73 -17.12 -8.84 1.34
CA VAL A 73 -17.51 -10.02 0.56
C VAL A 73 -18.01 -9.62 -0.84
N GLN A 74 -18.60 -8.44 -1.00
CA GLN A 74 -19.03 -7.94 -2.31
C GLN A 74 -17.87 -7.49 -3.20
N TYR A 75 -16.68 -7.27 -2.63
CA TYR A 75 -15.52 -6.80 -3.38
C TYR A 75 -14.89 -7.92 -4.21
N LYS A 76 -15.04 -7.84 -5.54
CA LYS A 76 -14.67 -8.91 -6.49
C LYS A 76 -13.31 -8.72 -7.17
N SER A 77 -12.51 -7.72 -6.80
CA SER A 77 -11.20 -7.52 -7.42
C SER A 77 -10.18 -8.58 -6.98
N GLN A 78 -9.39 -9.06 -7.91
CA GLN A 78 -8.29 -10.01 -7.64
C GLN A 78 -7.20 -9.41 -6.76
N TYR A 79 -6.99 -8.09 -6.85
CA TYR A 79 -6.01 -7.34 -6.06
C TYR A 79 -6.68 -6.78 -4.81
N THR A 80 -6.82 -7.63 -3.80
CA THR A 80 -7.52 -7.27 -2.57
C THR A 80 -6.54 -7.09 -1.42
N HIS A 81 -6.61 -5.93 -0.76
CA HIS A 81 -5.92 -5.69 0.49
C HIS A 81 -6.95 -5.44 1.59
N LEU A 82 -7.14 -6.45 2.46
CA LEU A 82 -8.23 -6.48 3.44
C LEU A 82 -8.25 -5.26 4.38
N GLN A 83 -7.08 -4.87 4.91
CA GLN A 83 -6.99 -3.69 5.78
C GLN A 83 -7.33 -2.40 5.03
N GLY A 84 -6.99 -2.32 3.74
CA GLY A 84 -7.39 -1.19 2.89
C GLY A 84 -8.91 -1.12 2.68
N LEU A 85 -9.57 -2.26 2.51
CA LEU A 85 -11.04 -2.33 2.45
C LEU A 85 -11.67 -1.89 3.76
N PHE A 86 -11.16 -2.33 4.89
CA PHE A 86 -11.64 -1.92 6.22
C PHE A 86 -11.57 -0.39 6.40
N LEU A 87 -10.44 0.21 6.05
CA LEU A 87 -10.25 1.67 6.14
C LEU A 87 -11.12 2.47 5.17
N ARG A 88 -11.58 1.85 4.08
CA ARG A 88 -12.55 2.45 3.14
C ARG A 88 -13.97 2.36 3.64
N THR A 89 -14.31 1.31 4.39
CA THR A 89 -15.67 1.05 4.86
C THR A 89 -16.05 1.97 6.02
N THR A 90 -15.16 2.15 6.98
CA THR A 90 -15.42 2.96 8.18
C THR A 90 -14.14 3.60 8.72
N ARG A 91 -14.32 4.69 9.47
CA ARG A 91 -13.25 5.31 10.28
C ARG A 91 -13.41 5.03 11.77
N ASN A 92 -14.51 4.42 12.19
CA ASN A 92 -14.80 4.05 13.57
C ASN A 92 -14.09 2.75 13.94
N ILE A 93 -12.77 2.84 14.09
CA ILE A 93 -11.86 1.70 14.26
C ILE A 93 -11.04 1.89 15.52
N SER A 94 -10.97 0.86 16.36
CA SER A 94 -10.11 0.82 17.55
C SER A 94 -9.04 -0.26 17.46
N SER A 95 -8.06 -0.18 18.35
CA SER A 95 -7.06 -1.24 18.52
C SER A 95 -6.69 -1.41 19.98
N VAL A 96 -6.69 -2.66 20.45
CA VAL A 96 -6.38 -3.04 21.83
C VAL A 96 -5.15 -3.93 21.90
N PRO A 97 -4.32 -3.82 22.94
CA PRO A 97 -3.19 -4.71 23.14
C PRO A 97 -3.67 -6.11 23.49
N VAL A 98 -3.11 -7.11 22.81
CA VAL A 98 -3.38 -8.53 23.07
C VAL A 98 -2.09 -9.29 23.30
N GLN A 99 -2.14 -10.34 24.12
CA GLN A 99 -0.98 -11.18 24.37
C GLN A 99 -0.68 -12.04 23.14
N HIS A 100 0.58 -12.08 22.77
CA HIS A 100 1.10 -12.88 21.67
C HIS A 100 2.12 -13.88 22.19
N PHE A 101 1.86 -15.14 21.94
CA PHE A 101 2.76 -16.22 22.34
C PHE A 101 3.71 -16.57 21.18
N ASP A 102 4.91 -16.98 21.51
CA ASP A 102 5.87 -17.44 20.50
C ASP A 102 5.34 -18.70 19.81
N ARG A 103 5.74 -18.86 18.54
CA ARG A 103 5.33 -20.05 17.78
C ARG A 103 5.88 -21.30 18.39
N ALA A 104 5.02 -22.28 18.66
CA ALA A 104 5.45 -23.60 19.12
C ALA A 104 6.20 -24.36 18.00
N TYR A 105 5.85 -24.13 16.71
CA TYR A 105 6.42 -24.83 15.56
C TYR A 105 6.48 -23.90 14.34
N GLY A 106 7.52 -24.07 13.48
CA GLY A 106 7.65 -23.44 12.18
C GLY A 106 8.45 -22.13 12.16
N GLN A 107 8.96 -21.80 10.98
CA GLN A 107 9.71 -20.55 10.72
C GLN A 107 8.83 -19.47 10.12
N SER A 108 9.27 -18.21 10.19
CA SER A 108 8.58 -17.09 9.55
C SER A 108 8.55 -17.27 8.04
N GLY A 109 7.37 -17.35 7.46
CA GLY A 109 7.18 -17.46 6.01
C GLY A 109 7.41 -16.16 5.23
N TYR A 110 7.84 -15.08 5.88
CA TYR A 110 8.11 -13.79 5.23
C TYR A 110 9.50 -13.79 4.60
N THR A 111 9.55 -13.98 3.29
CA THR A 111 10.75 -13.76 2.47
C THR A 111 10.68 -12.37 1.82
N PHE A 112 11.84 -11.82 1.42
CA PHE A 112 11.92 -10.52 0.75
C PHE A 112 11.03 -10.46 -0.50
N LYS A 113 10.99 -11.53 -1.29
CA LYS A 113 10.11 -11.65 -2.47
C LYS A 113 8.62 -11.54 -2.11
N LYS A 114 8.19 -12.16 -1.00
CA LYS A 114 6.81 -12.07 -0.52
C LYS A 114 6.47 -10.66 0.00
N LEU A 115 7.43 -9.98 0.63
CA LEU A 115 7.27 -8.59 1.05
C LEU A 115 7.10 -7.64 -0.14
N LEU A 116 7.88 -7.82 -1.21
CA LEU A 116 7.72 -7.06 -2.46
C LEU A 116 6.34 -7.29 -3.09
N GLY A 117 5.85 -8.53 -3.10
CA GLY A 117 4.50 -8.85 -3.59
C GLY A 117 3.39 -8.18 -2.77
N LEU A 118 3.51 -8.19 -1.45
CA LEU A 118 2.57 -7.47 -0.58
C LEU A 118 2.60 -5.95 -0.83
N TRP A 119 3.78 -5.39 -1.00
CA TRP A 119 3.97 -3.97 -1.28
C TRP A 119 3.37 -3.57 -2.63
N SER A 120 3.59 -4.38 -3.67
CA SER A 120 2.96 -4.22 -4.98
C SER A 120 1.44 -4.22 -4.88
N ASN A 121 0.84 -5.14 -4.11
CA ASN A 121 -0.60 -5.17 -3.90
C ASN A 121 -1.13 -3.91 -3.21
N VAL A 122 -0.43 -3.41 -2.18
CA VAL A 122 -0.81 -2.18 -1.49
C VAL A 122 -0.66 -0.96 -2.39
N MET A 123 0.41 -0.87 -3.18
CA MET A 123 0.60 0.20 -4.16
C MET A 123 -0.53 0.21 -5.20
N GLY A 124 -0.93 -0.95 -5.71
CA GLY A 124 -2.06 -1.06 -6.65
C GLY A 124 -3.42 -0.72 -6.06
N PHE A 125 -3.56 -0.75 -4.73
CA PHE A 125 -4.78 -0.34 -4.03
C PHE A 125 -4.87 1.18 -3.80
N SER A 126 -3.79 1.90 -3.98
CA SER A 126 -3.66 3.34 -3.72
C SER A 126 -3.37 4.13 -4.99
N ILE A 127 -3.98 5.31 -5.14
CA ILE A 127 -3.67 6.25 -6.23
C ILE A 127 -2.51 7.20 -5.88
N VAL A 128 -1.90 7.05 -4.70
CA VAL A 128 -0.81 7.93 -4.23
C VAL A 128 0.41 7.87 -5.16
N PRO A 129 0.88 6.71 -5.66
CA PRO A 129 2.01 6.67 -6.59
C PRO A 129 1.75 7.47 -7.87
N LEU A 130 0.53 7.43 -8.42
CA LEU A 130 0.15 8.23 -9.59
C LEU A 130 0.13 9.73 -9.27
N ARG A 131 -0.33 10.11 -8.07
CA ARG A 131 -0.29 11.53 -7.63
C ARG A 131 1.14 12.03 -7.47
N LEU A 132 2.05 11.20 -6.94
CA LEU A 132 3.47 11.54 -6.85
C LEU A 132 4.09 11.70 -8.23
N ALA A 133 3.82 10.78 -9.16
CA ALA A 133 4.29 10.87 -10.55
C ALA A 133 3.79 12.16 -11.22
N ARG A 134 2.50 12.48 -11.08
CA ARG A 134 1.93 13.73 -11.60
C ARG A 134 2.62 14.96 -11.01
N ASN A 135 2.78 15.02 -9.70
CA ASN A 135 3.38 16.17 -9.03
C ASN A 135 4.86 16.34 -9.41
N ALA A 136 5.60 15.24 -9.54
CA ALA A 136 6.96 15.25 -10.05
C ALA A 136 7.01 15.76 -11.51
N GLY A 137 6.10 15.30 -12.37
CA GLY A 137 5.97 15.77 -13.74
C GLY A 137 5.73 17.28 -13.81
N ILE A 138 4.81 17.82 -13.02
CA ILE A 138 4.54 19.26 -12.94
C ILE A 138 5.80 20.02 -12.49
N PHE A 139 6.47 19.54 -11.44
CA PHE A 139 7.68 20.17 -10.92
C PHE A 139 8.79 20.26 -11.98
N PHE A 140 9.10 19.14 -12.63
CA PHE A 140 10.13 19.11 -13.67
C PHE A 140 9.74 19.92 -14.91
N SER A 141 8.46 19.96 -15.27
CA SER A 141 7.96 20.78 -16.37
C SER A 141 8.18 22.28 -16.11
N ILE A 142 7.84 22.74 -14.91
CA ILE A 142 8.08 24.15 -14.51
C ILE A 142 9.58 24.47 -14.49
N LEU A 143 10.38 23.58 -13.90
CA LEU A 143 11.83 23.75 -13.82
C LEU A 143 12.46 23.82 -15.22
N SER A 144 12.01 22.96 -16.13
CA SER A 144 12.48 22.89 -17.52
C SER A 144 12.11 24.16 -18.28
N LEU A 145 10.89 24.67 -18.09
CA LEU A 145 10.44 25.93 -18.72
C LEU A 145 11.26 27.14 -18.25
N LEU A 146 11.51 27.22 -16.94
CA LEU A 146 12.35 28.28 -16.37
C LEU A 146 13.80 28.18 -16.87
N GLY A 147 14.35 26.96 -16.97
CA GLY A 147 15.66 26.68 -17.52
C GLY A 147 15.77 27.10 -19.00
N ALA A 148 14.79 26.73 -19.80
CA ALA A 148 14.71 27.15 -21.22
C ALA A 148 14.66 28.67 -21.36
N LEU A 149 13.82 29.33 -20.57
CA LEU A 149 13.73 30.79 -20.57
C LEU A 149 15.07 31.45 -20.19
N ALA A 150 15.74 30.95 -19.17
CA ALA A 150 17.05 31.46 -18.75
C ALA A 150 18.14 31.30 -19.83
N ILE A 151 18.13 30.15 -20.55
CA ILE A 151 19.07 29.92 -21.67
C ILE A 151 18.79 30.90 -22.81
N VAL A 152 17.52 31.13 -23.18
CA VAL A 152 17.14 32.09 -24.23
C VAL A 152 17.59 33.51 -23.85
N LEU A 153 17.30 33.96 -22.64
CA LEU A 153 17.71 35.29 -22.15
C LEU A 153 19.22 35.46 -22.17
N LYS A 154 19.97 34.41 -21.68
CA LYS A 154 21.44 34.43 -21.69
C LYS A 154 22.00 34.55 -23.12
N LYS A 155 21.42 33.84 -24.08
CA LYS A 155 21.83 33.87 -25.49
C LYS A 155 21.58 35.23 -26.13
N LEU A 156 20.56 35.97 -25.74
CA LEU A 156 20.25 37.30 -26.23
C LEU A 156 21.27 38.35 -25.70
N ILE A 157 21.77 38.16 -24.46
CA ILE A 157 22.66 39.10 -23.80
C ILE A 157 24.13 38.82 -24.14
N ALA A 158 24.53 37.53 -24.22
CA ALA A 158 25.90 37.13 -24.50
C ALA A 158 25.92 35.89 -25.43
N PRO A 159 26.12 36.08 -26.74
CA PRO A 159 26.23 34.98 -27.69
C PRO A 159 27.56 34.25 -27.49
N THR A 160 27.56 33.17 -26.70
CA THR A 160 28.72 32.29 -26.49
C THR A 160 28.54 30.97 -27.24
N SER A 161 29.65 30.45 -27.79
CA SER A 161 29.66 29.17 -28.50
C SER A 161 29.25 28.03 -27.53
N ALA A 162 28.29 27.23 -27.96
CA ALA A 162 27.69 26.19 -27.12
C ALA A 162 28.62 24.97 -26.99
N VAL A 163 29.41 24.91 -25.92
CA VAL A 163 30.06 23.68 -25.44
C VAL A 163 29.05 23.00 -24.53
N GLY A 164 28.19 22.15 -25.07
CA GLY A 164 27.13 21.54 -24.22
C GLY A 164 26.59 20.20 -24.70
N TRP A 165 27.23 19.56 -25.70
CA TRP A 165 26.76 18.30 -26.29
C TRP A 165 26.54 17.20 -25.24
N TYR A 166 27.51 16.99 -24.37
CA TYR A 166 27.43 15.93 -23.34
C TYR A 166 26.31 16.21 -22.32
N SER A 167 26.14 17.45 -21.90
CA SER A 167 25.06 17.81 -20.95
C SER A 167 23.68 17.61 -21.56
N VAL A 168 23.50 17.92 -22.84
CA VAL A 168 22.25 17.67 -23.57
C VAL A 168 21.95 16.17 -23.63
N MET A 169 22.95 15.33 -23.97
CA MET A 169 22.78 13.87 -24.00
C MET A 169 22.42 13.30 -22.65
N VAL A 170 23.08 13.74 -21.57
CA VAL A 170 22.74 13.30 -20.21
C VAL A 170 21.30 13.71 -19.84
N CYS A 171 20.89 14.93 -20.16
CA CYS A 171 19.50 15.36 -19.93
C CYS A 171 18.49 14.53 -20.71
N ILE A 172 18.75 14.26 -21.99
CA ILE A 172 17.85 13.42 -22.82
C ILE A 172 17.73 12.00 -22.22
N CYS A 173 18.84 11.37 -21.88
CA CYS A 173 18.85 10.04 -21.28
C CYS A 173 18.12 10.00 -19.94
N PHE A 174 18.35 10.99 -19.08
CA PHE A 174 17.70 11.10 -17.78
C PHE A 174 16.18 11.25 -17.91
N PHE A 175 15.71 12.21 -18.71
CA PHE A 175 14.28 12.44 -18.90
C PHE A 175 13.59 11.30 -19.65
N SER A 176 14.25 10.67 -20.61
CA SER A 176 13.74 9.48 -21.30
C SER A 176 13.55 8.32 -20.32
N GLY A 177 14.51 8.07 -19.44
CA GLY A 177 14.39 7.07 -18.38
C GLY A 177 13.23 7.36 -17.43
N LEU A 178 13.06 8.62 -17.04
CA LEU A 178 11.95 9.07 -16.18
C LEU A 178 10.59 8.91 -16.86
N ILE A 179 10.48 9.21 -18.14
CA ILE A 179 9.27 8.99 -18.95
C ILE A 179 8.93 7.50 -19.00
N MET A 180 9.91 6.65 -19.30
CA MET A 180 9.72 5.18 -19.33
C MET A 180 9.26 4.63 -17.97
N LEU A 181 9.79 5.15 -16.86
CA LEU A 181 9.36 4.78 -15.52
C LEU A 181 7.88 5.15 -15.28
N PHE A 182 7.47 6.35 -15.65
CA PHE A 182 6.08 6.77 -15.51
C PHE A 182 5.12 6.03 -16.42
N LEU A 183 5.52 5.72 -17.66
CA LEU A 183 4.73 4.89 -18.57
C LEU A 183 4.57 3.46 -18.02
N GLY A 184 5.63 2.88 -17.46
CA GLY A 184 5.56 1.59 -16.78
C GLY A 184 4.59 1.59 -15.60
N LEU A 185 4.63 2.65 -14.77
CA LEU A 185 3.70 2.82 -13.66
C LEU A 185 2.25 2.91 -14.15
N ILE A 186 1.98 3.73 -15.17
CA ILE A 186 0.65 3.87 -15.78
C ILE A 186 0.18 2.53 -16.35
N GLY A 187 1.07 1.81 -17.06
CA GLY A 187 0.79 0.49 -17.63
C GLY A 187 0.38 -0.52 -16.57
N GLU A 188 1.05 -0.54 -15.42
CA GLU A 188 0.68 -1.41 -14.31
C GLU A 188 -0.73 -1.10 -13.76
N TYR A 189 -1.08 0.18 -13.60
CA TYR A 189 -2.43 0.57 -13.16
C TYR A 189 -3.51 0.22 -14.19
N LEU A 190 -3.22 0.44 -15.48
CA LEU A 190 -4.11 0.05 -16.58
C LEU A 190 -4.32 -1.47 -16.62
N GLY A 191 -3.26 -2.25 -16.47
CA GLY A 191 -3.33 -3.71 -16.41
C GLY A 191 -4.22 -4.19 -15.24
N ARG A 192 -4.08 -3.59 -14.06
CA ARG A 192 -4.92 -3.91 -12.88
C ARG A 192 -6.38 -3.52 -13.09
N MET A 193 -6.64 -2.37 -13.72
CA MET A 193 -7.97 -1.90 -14.06
C MET A 193 -8.62 -2.84 -15.09
N TYR A 194 -7.88 -3.26 -16.13
CA TYR A 194 -8.34 -4.22 -17.11
C TYR A 194 -8.77 -5.55 -16.46
N LEU A 195 -7.93 -6.12 -15.58
CA LEU A 195 -8.25 -7.34 -14.84
C LEU A 195 -9.45 -7.17 -13.89
N GLY A 196 -9.66 -5.96 -13.36
CA GLY A 196 -10.84 -5.66 -12.56
C GLY A 196 -12.14 -5.60 -13.37
N ILE A 197 -12.07 -5.10 -14.61
CA ILE A 197 -13.24 -4.96 -15.51
C ILE A 197 -13.59 -6.32 -16.12
N THR A 198 -12.64 -7.17 -16.44
CA THR A 198 -12.88 -8.49 -17.05
C THR A 198 -13.59 -9.49 -16.14
N SER A 199 -13.92 -9.08 -14.90
CA SER A 199 -14.72 -9.86 -13.94
C SER A 199 -14.28 -11.30 -13.74
N ASN A 200 -12.98 -11.58 -13.91
CA ASN A 200 -12.44 -12.91 -13.65
C ASN A 200 -12.68 -13.29 -12.18
N PRO A 201 -13.28 -14.46 -11.90
CA PRO A 201 -13.57 -14.87 -10.53
C PRO A 201 -12.26 -15.04 -9.72
N GLN A 202 -12.28 -14.62 -8.46
CA GLN A 202 -11.13 -14.79 -7.55
C GLN A 202 -10.86 -16.27 -7.22
N TYR A 203 -11.88 -17.11 -7.33
CA TYR A 203 -11.82 -18.55 -7.06
C TYR A 203 -12.88 -19.28 -7.86
N VAL A 204 -12.65 -20.56 -8.08
CA VAL A 204 -13.61 -21.48 -8.69
C VAL A 204 -13.97 -22.53 -7.65
N VAL A 205 -15.27 -22.66 -7.36
CA VAL A 205 -15.79 -23.68 -6.43
C VAL A 205 -15.85 -25.00 -7.19
N LYS A 206 -15.01 -25.97 -6.83
CA LYS A 206 -15.06 -27.31 -7.43
C LYS A 206 -16.15 -28.17 -6.82
N ASN A 207 -16.26 -28.18 -5.48
CA ASN A 207 -17.24 -28.99 -4.78
C ASN A 207 -17.78 -28.22 -3.57
N ILE A 208 -19.09 -28.34 -3.32
CA ILE A 208 -19.73 -27.81 -2.12
C ILE A 208 -20.16 -29.01 -1.27
N TYR A 209 -19.58 -29.14 -0.10
CA TYR A 209 -19.97 -30.14 0.90
C TYR A 209 -20.91 -29.49 1.90
N THR A 210 -22.21 -29.72 1.76
CA THR A 210 -23.20 -29.35 2.77
C THR A 210 -23.28 -30.48 3.78
N GLY A 211 -22.82 -30.25 5.00
CA GLY A 211 -23.08 -31.18 6.09
C GLY A 211 -24.61 -31.35 6.24
N LYS A 212 -25.12 -32.58 6.12
CA LYS A 212 -26.48 -32.87 6.55
C LYS A 212 -26.57 -32.48 8.03
N LYS A 213 -27.49 -31.60 8.38
CA LYS A 213 -27.99 -31.51 9.75
C LYS A 213 -28.86 -32.74 9.96
N ASP A 214 -28.29 -33.79 10.61
CA ASP A 214 -29.09 -34.81 11.25
C ASP A 214 -29.73 -34.23 12.50
#